data_00a6df12c2245da845f2c097718d3846
#
_entry.id   00a6df12c2245da845f2c097718d3846
#
_cell.length_a   1.000
_cell.length_b   1.000
_cell.length_c   1.000
_cell.angle_alpha   90.00
_cell.angle_beta   90.00
_cell.angle_gamma   90.00
#
_symmetry.space_group_name_H-M   'P 1'
#
loop_
_entity.id
_entity.type
_entity.pdbx_description
1 polymer ?
#
loop_
_entity_poly.entity_id
_entity_poly.type
_entity_poly.pdbx_seq_one_letter_code
_entity_poly.pdbx_strand_id
1 'polypeptide(L)'
;MPNVRDILLRKGREVISVPTSTTVQEAAHLMNQRSIGGVVVMETGRLVGIFTERDIMRRVVAEERDPASTPVGELMTRVVVTCTLDTSIEECGSIMTSRRIRHLPVMGPDGLCGVITSGDVLAFQVAEQQATIAQLNSYVFDVR
;
A
#
# COMPACT_ATOMS: atom_id res chain seq x y z
N MET A 1 -18.95 6.87 -7.83
CA MET A 1 -17.96 5.80 -7.98
C MET A 1 -16.98 5.82 -6.80
N PRO A 2 -16.80 4.71 -6.10
CA PRO A 2 -15.82 4.64 -5.02
C PRO A 2 -14.41 4.85 -5.54
N ASN A 3 -13.61 5.56 -4.77
CA ASN A 3 -12.24 5.88 -5.13
C ASN A 3 -11.30 5.78 -3.94
N VAL A 4 -10.03 6.07 -4.17
CA VAL A 4 -8.98 6.00 -3.15
C VAL A 4 -9.30 6.86 -1.93
N ARG A 5 -9.92 8.01 -2.14
CA ARG A 5 -10.34 8.90 -1.04
C ARG A 5 -11.24 8.16 -0.05
N ASP A 6 -12.15 7.34 -0.54
CA ASP A 6 -13.06 6.57 0.31
C ASP A 6 -12.33 5.53 1.15
N ILE A 7 -11.31 4.89 0.59
CA ILE A 7 -10.46 3.97 1.36
C ILE A 7 -9.74 4.72 2.47
N LEU A 8 -9.14 5.87 2.16
CA LEU A 8 -8.37 6.65 3.14
C LEU A 8 -9.23 7.23 4.24
N LEU A 9 -10.52 7.52 3.97
CA LEU A 9 -11.45 7.95 5.00
C LEU A 9 -11.68 6.88 6.07
N ARG A 10 -11.63 5.60 5.68
CA ARG A 10 -11.77 4.48 6.62
C ARG A 10 -10.45 4.10 7.28
N LYS A 11 -9.40 4.04 6.51
CA LYS A 11 -8.08 3.56 6.92
C LYS A 11 -7.27 4.62 7.65
N GLY A 12 -7.42 5.89 7.24
CA GLY A 12 -6.55 6.97 7.66
C GLY A 12 -5.42 7.20 6.67
N ARG A 13 -4.68 8.29 6.88
CA ARG A 13 -3.62 8.75 5.97
C ARG A 13 -2.22 8.58 6.54
N GLU A 14 -2.06 7.82 7.60
CA GLU A 14 -0.74 7.56 8.17
C GLU A 14 0.13 6.82 7.15
N VAL A 15 1.32 7.34 6.92
CA VAL A 15 2.31 6.73 6.02
C VAL A 15 3.53 6.34 6.83
N ILE A 16 3.89 5.06 6.76
CA ILE A 16 5.11 4.56 7.39
C ILE A 16 6.22 4.68 6.36
N SER A 17 7.20 5.52 6.66
CA SER A 17 8.31 5.80 5.76
C SER A 17 9.66 5.67 6.45
N VAL A 18 10.69 5.45 5.65
CA VAL A 18 12.08 5.40 6.09
C VAL A 18 12.98 6.16 5.11
N PRO A 19 14.10 6.74 5.56
CA PRO A 19 15.08 7.31 4.65
C PRO A 19 15.89 6.21 3.95
N THR A 20 16.58 6.56 2.87
CA THR A 20 17.39 5.61 2.08
C THR A 20 18.51 4.96 2.88
N SER A 21 18.97 5.60 3.94
CA SER A 21 20.06 5.10 4.79
C SER A 21 19.64 4.02 5.79
N THR A 22 18.34 3.83 5.97
CA THR A 22 17.82 2.78 6.85
C THR A 22 18.29 1.42 6.35
N THR A 23 18.81 0.58 7.26
CA THR A 23 19.23 -0.77 6.87
C THR A 23 18.00 -1.65 6.61
N VAL A 24 18.21 -2.69 5.81
CA VAL A 24 17.17 -3.70 5.57
C VAL A 24 16.66 -4.26 6.90
N GLN A 25 17.56 -4.55 7.83
CA GLN A 25 17.17 -5.10 9.13
C GLN A 25 16.30 -4.13 9.94
N GLU A 26 16.66 -2.86 9.97
CA GLU A 26 15.86 -1.84 10.65
C GLU A 26 14.48 -1.70 10.00
N ALA A 27 14.42 -1.71 8.66
CA ALA A 27 13.16 -1.66 7.94
C ALA A 27 12.30 -2.90 8.23
N ALA A 28 12.92 -4.08 8.25
CA ALA A 28 12.22 -5.34 8.56
C ALA A 28 11.64 -5.33 9.99
N HIS A 29 12.39 -4.81 10.96
CA HIS A 29 11.88 -4.65 12.33
C HIS A 29 10.67 -3.72 12.38
N LEU A 30 10.74 -2.59 11.69
CA LEU A 30 9.64 -1.63 11.63
C LEU A 30 8.40 -2.26 10.98
N MET A 31 8.59 -2.95 9.87
CA MET A 31 7.49 -3.64 9.18
C MET A 31 6.84 -4.69 10.08
N ASN A 32 7.65 -5.43 10.80
CA ASN A 32 7.16 -6.45 11.72
C ASN A 32 6.39 -5.84 12.90
N GLN A 33 6.90 -4.77 13.50
CA GLN A 33 6.23 -4.05 14.58
C GLN A 33 4.88 -3.48 14.17
N ARG A 34 4.77 -3.00 12.94
CA ARG A 34 3.56 -2.38 12.42
C ARG A 34 2.64 -3.35 11.66
N SER A 35 3.06 -4.62 11.52
CA SER A 35 2.33 -5.64 10.78
C SER A 35 2.01 -5.19 9.34
N ILE A 36 3.01 -4.62 8.68
CA ILE A 36 2.90 -4.16 7.30
C ILE A 36 3.91 -4.87 6.41
N GLY A 37 3.58 -5.00 5.13
CA GLY A 37 4.41 -5.71 4.15
C GLY A 37 5.33 -4.81 3.32
N GLY A 38 5.38 -3.52 3.60
CA GLY A 38 6.24 -2.59 2.89
C GLY A 38 6.27 -1.22 3.51
N VAL A 39 7.30 -0.46 3.18
CA VAL A 39 7.46 0.92 3.62
C VAL A 39 7.78 1.80 2.41
N VAL A 40 7.35 3.04 2.46
CA VAL A 40 7.78 4.04 1.47
C VAL A 40 9.14 4.56 1.87
N VAL A 41 9.96 4.85 0.87
CA VAL A 41 11.29 5.42 1.09
C VAL A 41 11.25 6.88 0.65
N MET A 42 11.56 7.77 1.58
CA MET A 42 11.49 9.21 1.40
C MET A 42 12.86 9.84 1.57
N GLU A 43 13.16 10.84 0.74
CA GLU A 43 14.34 11.68 0.88
C GLU A 43 13.93 13.14 0.72
N THR A 44 14.30 13.97 1.68
CA THR A 44 14.03 15.42 1.65
C THR A 44 12.57 15.73 1.29
N GLY A 45 11.63 14.99 1.88
CA GLY A 45 10.20 15.19 1.67
C GLY A 45 9.65 14.64 0.37
N ARG A 46 10.45 13.89 -0.38
CA ARG A 46 10.04 13.29 -1.66
C ARG A 46 10.01 11.77 -1.60
N LEU A 47 9.02 11.20 -2.27
CA LEU A 47 8.95 9.76 -2.47
C LEU A 47 10.03 9.35 -3.48
N VAL A 48 11.00 8.54 -3.05
CA VAL A 48 12.08 8.08 -3.92
C VAL A 48 12.05 6.59 -4.20
N GLY A 49 11.26 5.84 -3.44
CA GLY A 49 11.16 4.40 -3.67
C GLY A 49 10.16 3.75 -2.73
N ILE A 50 10.02 2.46 -2.92
CA ILE A 50 9.25 1.60 -2.04
C ILE A 50 10.07 0.35 -1.75
N PHE A 51 10.02 -0.14 -0.51
CA PHE A 51 10.74 -1.32 -0.08
C PHE A 51 9.77 -2.27 0.60
N THR A 52 9.67 -3.50 0.07
CA THR A 52 8.66 -4.46 0.50
C THR A 52 9.30 -5.78 0.93
N GLU A 53 8.50 -6.65 1.55
CA GLU A 53 8.93 -8.00 1.92
C GLU A 53 9.35 -8.83 0.69
N ARG A 54 8.80 -8.54 -0.48
CA ARG A 54 9.25 -9.16 -1.73
C ARG A 54 10.67 -8.75 -2.08
N ASP A 55 11.03 -7.49 -1.87
CA ASP A 55 12.41 -7.02 -2.06
C ASP A 55 13.37 -7.72 -1.10
N ILE A 56 12.94 -7.94 0.14
CA ILE A 56 13.75 -8.68 1.12
C ILE A 56 14.02 -10.09 0.62
N MET A 57 13.00 -10.79 0.17
CA MET A 57 13.16 -12.15 -0.34
C MET A 57 14.05 -12.19 -1.58
N ARG A 58 13.78 -11.35 -2.56
CA ARG A 58 14.42 -11.42 -3.88
C ARG A 58 15.80 -10.78 -3.93
N ARG A 59 16.00 -9.68 -3.20
CA ARG A 59 17.20 -8.86 -3.33
C ARG A 59 18.13 -8.95 -2.13
N VAL A 60 17.66 -9.48 -1.02
CA VAL A 60 18.47 -9.67 0.19
C VAL A 60 18.76 -11.16 0.40
N VAL A 61 17.72 -11.95 0.66
CA VAL A 61 17.90 -13.38 0.97
C VAL A 61 18.42 -14.14 -0.24
N ALA A 62 17.77 -14.02 -1.39
CA ALA A 62 18.18 -14.76 -2.60
C ALA A 62 19.56 -14.33 -3.12
N GLU A 63 19.95 -13.07 -2.91
CA GLU A 63 21.25 -12.52 -3.33
C GLU A 63 22.30 -12.59 -2.23
N GLU A 64 21.99 -13.21 -1.11
CA GLU A 64 22.89 -13.40 0.03
C GLU A 64 23.51 -12.10 0.55
N ARG A 65 22.70 -11.02 0.57
CA ARG A 65 23.12 -9.73 1.11
C ARG A 65 22.93 -9.70 2.62
N ASP A 66 23.82 -8.98 3.30
CA ASP A 66 23.70 -8.81 4.75
C ASP A 66 22.67 -7.73 5.09
N PRO A 67 21.54 -8.08 5.74
CA PRO A 67 20.50 -7.11 6.06
C PRO A 67 20.97 -6.04 7.06
N ALA A 68 21.94 -6.36 7.93
CA ALA A 68 22.40 -5.43 8.95
C ALA A 68 23.28 -4.31 8.39
N SER A 69 23.87 -4.51 7.22
CA SER A 69 24.80 -3.55 6.62
C SER A 69 24.35 -2.99 5.27
N THR A 70 23.20 -3.44 4.77
CA THR A 70 22.69 -3.00 3.45
C THR A 70 21.60 -1.95 3.64
N PRO A 71 21.79 -0.71 3.12
CA PRO A 71 20.74 0.30 3.18
C PRO A 71 19.62 -0.02 2.18
N VAL A 72 18.40 0.29 2.56
CA VAL A 72 17.23 0.07 1.69
C VAL A 72 17.32 0.84 0.38
N GLY A 73 18.01 1.98 0.38
CA GLY A 73 18.20 2.79 -0.83
C GLY A 73 18.92 2.06 -1.96
N GLU A 74 19.73 1.05 -1.65
CA GLU A 74 20.40 0.24 -2.66
C GLU A 74 19.47 -0.78 -3.31
N LEU A 75 18.43 -1.22 -2.59
CA LEU A 75 17.60 -2.34 -2.99
C LEU A 75 16.13 -1.98 -3.22
N MET A 76 15.73 -0.77 -2.90
CA MET A 76 14.34 -0.33 -3.08
C MET A 76 13.93 -0.33 -4.56
N THR A 77 12.64 -0.44 -4.81
CA THR A 77 12.08 -0.22 -6.13
C THR A 77 11.99 1.28 -6.36
N ARG A 78 12.70 1.79 -7.38
CA ARG A 78 12.80 3.24 -7.67
C ARG A 78 11.69 3.74 -8.57
N VAL A 79 11.25 2.94 -9.53
CA VAL A 79 10.13 3.29 -10.41
C VAL A 79 8.86 2.92 -9.66
N VAL A 80 8.28 3.88 -8.97
CA VAL A 80 7.12 3.65 -8.12
C VAL A 80 5.86 3.94 -8.90
N VAL A 81 4.97 2.95 -8.96
CA VAL A 81 3.63 3.13 -9.50
C VAL A 81 2.79 3.76 -8.40
N THR A 82 2.13 4.86 -8.70
CA THR A 82 1.32 5.63 -7.75
C THR A 82 -0.11 5.76 -8.24
N CYS A 83 -0.98 6.21 -7.35
CA CYS A 83 -2.35 6.60 -7.69
C CYS A 83 -2.64 7.97 -7.09
N THR A 84 -3.82 8.49 -7.37
CA THR A 84 -4.30 9.76 -6.80
C THR A 84 -5.53 9.51 -5.95
N LEU A 85 -5.98 10.55 -5.25
CA LEU A 85 -7.20 10.47 -4.44
C LEU A 85 -8.44 10.13 -5.28
N ASP A 86 -8.44 10.50 -6.55
CA ASP A 86 -9.58 10.31 -7.44
C ASP A 86 -9.51 9.01 -8.26
N THR A 87 -8.43 8.26 -8.16
CA THR A 87 -8.31 6.96 -8.82
C THR A 87 -9.40 6.03 -8.30
N SER A 88 -10.13 5.36 -9.20
CA SER A 88 -11.18 4.44 -8.80
C SER A 88 -10.59 3.20 -8.13
N ILE A 89 -11.38 2.57 -7.27
CA ILE A 89 -10.96 1.33 -6.59
C ILE A 89 -10.75 0.21 -7.60
N GLU A 90 -11.58 0.16 -8.64
CA GLU A 90 -11.41 -0.82 -9.73
C GLU A 90 -10.08 -0.63 -10.46
N GLU A 91 -9.72 0.62 -10.75
CA GLU A 91 -8.45 0.92 -11.39
C GLU A 91 -7.26 0.54 -10.50
N CYS A 92 -7.36 0.79 -9.19
CA CYS A 92 -6.33 0.35 -8.24
C CYS A 92 -6.14 -1.16 -8.28
N GLY A 93 -7.23 -1.92 -8.24
CA GLY A 93 -7.19 -3.37 -8.34
C GLY A 93 -6.56 -3.85 -9.64
N SER A 94 -6.89 -3.20 -10.73
CA SER A 94 -6.34 -3.49 -12.07
C SER A 94 -4.84 -3.24 -12.12
N ILE A 95 -4.38 -2.12 -11.59
CA ILE A 95 -2.95 -1.77 -11.52
C ILE A 95 -2.20 -2.81 -10.68
N MET A 96 -2.71 -3.12 -9.51
CA MET A 96 -2.09 -4.09 -8.60
C MET A 96 -1.96 -5.47 -9.25
N THR A 97 -2.99 -5.90 -9.95
CA THR A 97 -3.01 -7.19 -10.62
C THR A 97 -2.06 -7.22 -11.82
N SER A 98 -2.14 -6.23 -12.70
CA SER A 98 -1.33 -6.19 -13.91
C SER A 98 0.15 -5.96 -13.64
N ARG A 99 0.47 -5.17 -12.62
CA ARG A 99 1.86 -4.87 -12.24
C ARG A 99 2.40 -5.82 -11.18
N ARG A 100 1.55 -6.69 -10.63
CA ARG A 100 1.91 -7.63 -9.54
C ARG A 100 2.50 -6.91 -8.34
N ILE A 101 1.86 -5.83 -7.93
CA ILE A 101 2.24 -5.04 -6.75
C ILE A 101 1.08 -5.00 -5.78
N ARG A 102 1.39 -4.86 -4.51
CA ARG A 102 0.40 -4.85 -3.42
C ARG A 102 0.29 -3.51 -2.71
N HIS A 103 1.12 -2.55 -3.08
CA HIS A 103 1.19 -1.25 -2.43
C HIS A 103 1.12 -0.16 -3.48
N LEU A 104 0.24 0.82 -3.28
CA LEU A 104 0.14 2.01 -4.13
C LEU A 104 0.25 3.23 -3.25
N PRO A 105 1.37 3.96 -3.33
CA PRO A 105 1.43 5.28 -2.74
C PRO A 105 0.43 6.21 -3.40
N VAL A 106 -0.22 7.04 -2.60
CA VAL A 106 -1.25 7.98 -3.05
C VAL A 106 -0.65 9.37 -3.09
N MET A 107 -0.65 9.98 -4.26
CA MET A 107 -0.13 11.33 -4.45
C MET A 107 -1.27 12.34 -4.46
N GLY A 108 -1.14 13.36 -3.64
CA GLY A 108 -2.04 14.50 -3.59
C GLY A 108 -1.39 15.77 -4.10
N PRO A 109 -2.06 16.94 -3.95
CA PRO A 109 -1.52 18.23 -4.42
C PRO A 109 -0.19 18.59 -3.76
N ASP A 110 0.01 18.20 -2.51
CA ASP A 110 1.19 18.54 -1.73
C ASP A 110 2.21 17.39 -1.62
N GLY A 111 2.04 16.35 -2.42
CA GLY A 111 2.91 15.18 -2.43
C GLY A 111 2.22 13.94 -1.90
N LEU A 112 3.01 13.04 -1.32
CA LEU A 112 2.50 11.77 -0.78
C LEU A 112 1.51 12.02 0.36
N CYS A 113 0.32 11.47 0.25
CA CYS A 113 -0.74 11.68 1.25
C CYS A 113 -1.33 10.40 1.82
N GLY A 114 -0.86 9.25 1.38
CA GLY A 114 -1.32 7.97 1.90
C GLY A 114 -0.70 6.79 1.14
N VAL A 115 -1.01 5.60 1.60
CA VAL A 115 -0.64 4.36 0.92
C VAL A 115 -1.84 3.43 1.01
N ILE A 116 -2.21 2.81 -0.10
CA ILE A 116 -3.23 1.78 -0.09
C ILE A 116 -2.62 0.44 -0.49
N THR A 117 -3.16 -0.63 0.06
CA THR A 117 -2.70 -1.99 -0.20
C THR A 117 -3.78 -2.80 -0.89
N SER A 118 -3.40 -3.96 -1.44
CA SER A 118 -4.36 -4.89 -2.02
C SER A 118 -5.36 -5.37 -0.95
N GLY A 119 -4.94 -5.50 0.30
CA GLY A 119 -5.82 -5.83 1.41
C GLY A 119 -6.86 -4.74 1.67
N ASP A 120 -6.48 -3.46 1.55
CA ASP A 120 -7.40 -2.33 1.70
C ASP A 120 -8.47 -2.35 0.59
N VAL A 121 -8.05 -2.62 -0.64
CA VAL A 121 -8.98 -2.72 -1.78
C VAL A 121 -9.96 -3.85 -1.57
N LEU A 122 -9.46 -5.01 -1.19
CA LEU A 122 -10.30 -6.18 -0.93
C LEU A 122 -11.28 -5.93 0.23
N ALA A 123 -10.81 -5.35 1.32
CA ALA A 123 -11.66 -5.03 2.48
C ALA A 123 -12.78 -4.06 2.09
N PHE A 124 -12.47 -3.06 1.27
CA PHE A 124 -13.47 -2.13 0.80
C PHE A 124 -14.51 -2.82 -0.09
N GLN A 125 -14.08 -3.64 -1.02
CA GLN A 125 -14.98 -4.38 -1.93
C GLN A 125 -15.90 -5.33 -1.15
N VAL A 126 -15.36 -6.03 -0.15
CA VAL A 126 -16.16 -6.92 0.69
C VAL A 126 -17.20 -6.13 1.49
N ALA A 127 -16.82 -4.98 2.05
CA ALA A 127 -17.77 -4.14 2.80
C ALA A 127 -18.88 -3.62 1.88
N GLU A 128 -18.57 -3.24 0.65
CA GLU A 128 -19.56 -2.80 -0.33
C GLU A 128 -20.53 -3.93 -0.70
N GLN A 129 -20.02 -5.14 -0.90
CA GLN A 129 -20.85 -6.31 -1.20
C GLN A 129 -21.77 -6.65 -0.03
N GLN A 130 -21.28 -6.61 1.20
CA GLN A 130 -22.08 -6.86 2.40
C GLN A 130 -23.17 -5.81 2.56
N ALA A 131 -22.89 -4.54 2.30
CA ALA A 131 -23.87 -3.48 2.35
C ALA A 131 -24.97 -3.69 1.30
N THR A 132 -24.59 -4.11 0.09
CA THR A 132 -25.54 -4.42 -0.98
C THR A 132 -26.43 -5.61 -0.60
N ILE A 133 -25.88 -6.68 -0.06
CA ILE A 133 -26.62 -7.84 0.38
C ILE A 133 -27.62 -7.46 1.48
N ALA A 134 -27.19 -6.71 2.48
CA ALA A 134 -28.06 -6.25 3.55
C ALA A 134 -29.21 -5.41 3.02
N GLN A 135 -28.93 -4.52 2.06
CA GLN A 135 -29.94 -3.67 1.43
C GLN A 135 -30.96 -4.51 0.64
N LEU A 136 -30.50 -5.49 -0.12
CA LEU A 136 -31.38 -6.39 -0.85
C LEU A 136 -32.23 -7.24 0.08
N ASN A 137 -31.66 -7.76 1.15
CA ASN A 137 -32.40 -8.52 2.14
C ASN A 137 -33.47 -7.68 2.81
N SER A 138 -33.17 -6.45 3.17
CA SER A 138 -34.14 -5.51 3.73
C SER A 138 -35.27 -5.27 2.75
N TYR A 139 -34.97 -5.05 1.48
CA TYR A 139 -35.98 -4.86 0.44
C TYR A 139 -36.89 -6.09 0.30
N VAL A 140 -36.31 -7.28 0.28
CA VAL A 140 -37.08 -8.53 0.10
C VAL A 140 -37.97 -8.82 1.30
N PHE A 141 -37.50 -8.57 2.52
CA PHE A 141 -38.24 -8.93 3.73
C PHE A 141 -39.13 -7.84 4.30
N ASP A 142 -38.86 -6.56 3.98
CA ASP A 142 -39.58 -5.43 4.54
C ASP A 142 -40.75 -4.96 3.67
N VAL A 143 -40.85 -5.41 2.44
CA VAL A 143 -41.90 -4.99 1.47
C VAL A 143 -43.07 -5.96 1.46
N ARG A 144 -43.40 -6.52 2.54
CA ARG A 144 -44.55 -7.46 2.60
C ARG A 144 -45.83 -6.71 2.87
#